data_9ab320a09c9700b45ce5ee244ceb3a9e
#
_entry.id   9ab320a09c9700b45ce5ee244ceb3a9e
#
_cell.length_a   1.000
_cell.length_b   1.000
_cell.length_c   1.000
_cell.angle_alpha   90.00
_cell.angle_beta   90.00
_cell.angle_gamma   90.00
#
_symmetry.space_group_name_H-M   'P 1'
#
loop_
_entity.id
_entity.type
_entity.pdbx_description
1 polymer ?
#
loop_
_entity_poly.entity_id
_entity_poly.type
_entity_poly.pdbx_seq_one_letter_code
_entity_poly.pdbx_strand_id
1 'polypeptide(L)'
;MANIRRFEPRPKTLGAIGAFLGIQIKENVSDVSITGVTSNSLEVEEGDIFLALPGATTHGGAFLTSAVERGARAVLTDIAGRELFSLHAPAIPVLVVPNPRSVAGFLSSWFHDLPSSDFYLAGITGTNGKTTTAHLLHQIWQLDHVDAGLIGTVGVAIGEDHYPATRTTPESDVLQNILSVMQERHMRAVAMEVSSHALALHRVDGTHFRAVGFTNLSQDHLDFHKTMENYYQAKRELFKAEFADHAFINVDDAYGARLNDEVSIPTSTLSRTSKKAHWHYESITPQSHGYAVNIRGEGGVLIEGATHLNGEHNLDNLL
;
A
#
# COMPACT_ATOMS: atom_id res chain seq x y z
N MET A 1 -0.40 11.13 -12.47
CA MET A 1 0.81 10.38 -12.08
C MET A 1 1.78 10.36 -13.24
N ALA A 2 3.06 10.59 -13.00
CA ALA A 2 4.00 10.64 -14.11
C ALA A 2 4.23 9.23 -14.66
N ASN A 3 3.69 8.98 -15.83
CA ASN A 3 4.14 8.03 -16.87
C ASN A 3 4.35 6.53 -16.56
N ILE A 4 3.86 5.99 -15.44
CA ILE A 4 3.71 4.53 -15.38
C ILE A 4 2.55 4.20 -16.32
N ARG A 5 2.83 3.35 -17.33
CA ARG A 5 1.81 2.96 -18.27
C ARG A 5 0.62 2.32 -17.54
N ARG A 6 -0.55 2.50 -18.10
CA ARG A 6 -1.72 1.79 -17.63
C ARG A 6 -1.61 0.32 -18.03
N PHE A 7 -1.81 -0.56 -17.07
CA PHE A 7 -1.99 -2.00 -17.34
C PHE A 7 -3.38 -2.22 -17.94
N GLU A 8 -3.49 -3.12 -18.89
CA GLU A 8 -4.74 -3.50 -19.54
C GLU A 8 -5.27 -4.81 -18.94
N PRO A 9 -6.10 -4.76 -17.91
CA PRO A 9 -6.65 -5.96 -17.31
C PRO A 9 -7.67 -6.63 -18.24
N ARG A 10 -7.98 -7.90 -18.00
CA ARG A 10 -9.05 -8.57 -18.72
C ARG A 10 -10.39 -7.89 -18.41
N PRO A 11 -11.18 -7.51 -19.43
CA PRO A 11 -12.48 -6.91 -19.22
C PRO A 11 -13.39 -7.77 -18.32
N LYS A 12 -14.14 -7.12 -17.45
CA LYS A 12 -15.13 -7.78 -16.58
C LYS A 12 -16.51 -7.18 -16.84
N THR A 13 -17.57 -8.00 -16.77
CA THR A 13 -18.92 -7.47 -16.94
C THR A 13 -19.38 -6.72 -15.69
N LEU A 14 -20.27 -5.75 -15.86
CA LEU A 14 -20.87 -5.03 -14.74
C LEU A 14 -21.62 -5.97 -13.79
N GLY A 15 -22.25 -7.02 -14.33
CA GLY A 15 -22.86 -8.09 -13.55
C GLY A 15 -21.88 -8.83 -12.65
N ALA A 16 -20.66 -9.14 -13.16
CA ALA A 16 -19.60 -9.74 -12.36
C ALA A 16 -19.09 -8.79 -11.26
N ILE A 17 -18.95 -7.50 -11.56
CA ILE A 17 -18.60 -6.47 -10.57
C ILE A 17 -19.69 -6.37 -9.50
N GLY A 18 -20.98 -6.37 -9.91
CA GLY A 18 -22.10 -6.38 -8.97
C GLY A 18 -22.08 -7.59 -8.05
N ALA A 19 -21.87 -8.78 -8.61
CA ALA A 19 -21.74 -10.02 -7.83
C ALA A 19 -20.56 -9.96 -6.83
N PHE A 20 -19.42 -9.43 -7.25
CA PHE A 20 -18.25 -9.23 -6.37
C PHE A 20 -18.57 -8.28 -5.20
N LEU A 21 -19.32 -7.20 -5.46
CA LEU A 21 -19.70 -6.20 -4.46
C LEU A 21 -20.96 -6.58 -3.64
N GLY A 22 -21.62 -7.69 -3.96
CA GLY A 22 -22.91 -8.07 -3.37
C GLY A 22 -24.07 -7.12 -3.79
N ILE A 23 -23.97 -6.48 -4.95
CA ILE A 23 -24.97 -5.55 -5.49
C ILE A 23 -25.73 -6.23 -6.62
N GLN A 24 -27.06 -6.15 -6.57
CA GLN A 24 -27.89 -6.63 -7.68
C GLN A 24 -27.86 -5.65 -8.85
N ILE A 25 -27.37 -6.09 -10.00
CA ILE A 25 -27.32 -5.33 -11.25
C ILE A 25 -28.56 -5.65 -12.08
N LYS A 26 -29.16 -4.64 -12.68
CA LYS A 26 -30.30 -4.81 -13.60
C LYS A 26 -29.85 -5.58 -14.84
N GLU A 27 -30.70 -6.51 -15.31
CA GLU A 27 -30.38 -7.41 -16.43
C GLU A 27 -29.97 -6.66 -17.71
N ASN A 28 -30.64 -5.55 -18.02
CA ASN A 28 -30.38 -4.76 -19.23
C ASN A 28 -28.99 -4.05 -19.27
N VAL A 29 -28.23 -4.03 -18.17
CA VAL A 29 -26.88 -3.45 -18.07
C VAL A 29 -25.84 -4.44 -17.54
N SER A 30 -26.26 -5.68 -17.24
CA SER A 30 -25.38 -6.70 -16.66
C SER A 30 -24.19 -7.04 -17.57
N ASP A 31 -24.40 -7.03 -18.89
CA ASP A 31 -23.40 -7.40 -19.88
C ASP A 31 -22.49 -6.21 -20.31
N VAL A 32 -22.67 -5.05 -19.71
CA VAL A 32 -21.79 -3.90 -19.97
C VAL A 32 -20.34 -4.30 -19.62
N SER A 33 -19.46 -4.23 -20.60
CA SER A 33 -18.04 -4.55 -20.44
C SER A 33 -17.32 -3.37 -19.81
N ILE A 34 -16.59 -3.63 -18.73
CA ILE A 34 -15.71 -2.68 -18.04
C ILE A 34 -14.28 -3.10 -18.33
N THR A 35 -13.46 -2.17 -18.80
CA THR A 35 -12.09 -2.41 -19.26
C THR A 35 -11.02 -1.90 -18.30
N GLY A 36 -11.40 -1.08 -17.32
CA GLY A 36 -10.48 -0.54 -16.33
C GLY A 36 -11.18 0.07 -15.12
N VAL A 37 -10.38 0.44 -14.13
CA VAL A 37 -10.81 1.04 -12.86
C VAL A 37 -9.97 2.26 -12.58
N THR A 38 -10.57 3.41 -12.28
CA THR A 38 -9.84 4.61 -11.86
C THR A 38 -10.63 5.48 -10.91
N SER A 39 -9.94 6.08 -9.93
CA SER A 39 -10.48 7.10 -9.03
C SER A 39 -10.17 8.54 -9.50
N ASN A 40 -9.41 8.70 -10.57
CA ASN A 40 -9.07 10.00 -11.15
C ASN A 40 -9.91 10.28 -12.38
N SER A 41 -10.83 11.24 -12.29
CA SER A 41 -11.72 11.63 -13.41
C SER A 41 -10.97 12.11 -14.66
N LEU A 42 -9.72 12.59 -14.51
CA LEU A 42 -8.90 13.06 -15.63
C LEU A 42 -8.14 11.92 -16.33
N GLU A 43 -8.04 10.74 -15.69
CA GLU A 43 -7.38 9.56 -16.21
C GLU A 43 -8.38 8.48 -16.68
N VAL A 44 -9.68 8.80 -16.69
CA VAL A 44 -10.71 7.90 -17.22
C VAL A 44 -10.46 7.68 -18.72
N GLU A 45 -10.52 6.41 -19.12
CA GLU A 45 -10.51 5.95 -20.51
C GLU A 45 -11.84 5.29 -20.86
N GLU A 46 -12.09 5.12 -22.18
CA GLU A 46 -13.32 4.49 -22.69
C GLU A 46 -13.49 3.08 -22.11
N GLY A 47 -14.61 2.83 -21.45
CA GLY A 47 -14.92 1.53 -20.85
C GLY A 47 -14.67 1.42 -19.35
N ASP A 48 -14.13 2.44 -18.70
CA ASP A 48 -13.81 2.41 -17.27
C ASP A 48 -15.03 2.40 -16.34
N ILE A 49 -14.84 1.82 -15.16
CA ILE A 49 -15.61 2.18 -13.97
C ILE A 49 -14.91 3.31 -13.21
N PHE A 50 -15.58 4.43 -13.02
CA PHE A 50 -15.07 5.53 -12.21
C PHE A 50 -15.41 5.35 -10.74
N LEU A 51 -14.37 5.34 -9.88
CA LEU A 51 -14.51 5.28 -8.43
C LEU A 51 -14.67 6.69 -7.86
N ALA A 52 -15.91 7.13 -7.71
CA ALA A 52 -16.24 8.45 -7.17
C ALA A 52 -16.18 8.42 -5.63
N LEU A 53 -14.97 8.46 -5.08
CA LEU A 53 -14.68 8.28 -3.66
C LEU A 53 -14.83 9.59 -2.87
N PRO A 54 -15.22 9.54 -1.57
CA PRO A 54 -15.13 10.70 -0.68
C PRO A 54 -13.68 11.11 -0.50
N GLY A 55 -13.36 12.37 -0.78
CA GLY A 55 -12.06 12.99 -0.55
C GLY A 55 -12.04 13.84 0.72
N ALA A 56 -10.85 14.35 1.10
CA ALA A 56 -10.70 15.21 2.27
C ALA A 56 -11.41 16.58 2.12
N THR A 57 -11.45 17.13 0.92
CA THR A 57 -12.03 18.44 0.63
C THR A 57 -13.21 18.37 -0.33
N THR A 58 -13.22 17.42 -1.25
CA THR A 58 -14.22 17.32 -2.30
C THR A 58 -14.56 15.85 -2.53
N HIS A 59 -15.85 15.57 -2.71
CA HIS A 59 -16.31 14.23 -3.07
C HIS A 59 -16.08 13.97 -4.57
N GLY A 60 -15.59 12.78 -4.92
CA GLY A 60 -15.35 12.35 -6.30
C GLY A 60 -16.57 12.46 -7.21
N GLY A 61 -17.77 12.40 -6.62
CA GLY A 61 -19.04 12.63 -7.32
C GLY A 61 -19.14 13.96 -8.05
N ALA A 62 -18.47 14.99 -7.57
CA ALA A 62 -18.44 16.29 -8.23
C ALA A 62 -17.77 16.24 -9.63
N PHE A 63 -17.01 15.20 -9.92
CA PHE A 63 -16.26 15.03 -11.18
C PHE A 63 -16.90 14.04 -12.15
N LEU A 64 -18.12 13.59 -11.87
CA LEU A 64 -18.80 12.58 -12.70
C LEU A 64 -18.96 13.02 -14.15
N THR A 65 -19.37 14.25 -14.39
CA THR A 65 -19.56 14.76 -15.76
C THR A 65 -18.28 14.61 -16.59
N SER A 66 -17.14 15.01 -16.01
CA SER A 66 -15.83 14.84 -16.66
C SER A 66 -15.47 13.35 -16.89
N ALA A 67 -15.78 12.47 -15.92
CA ALA A 67 -15.52 11.05 -16.06
C ALA A 67 -16.36 10.44 -17.20
N VAL A 68 -17.63 10.82 -17.33
CA VAL A 68 -18.52 10.33 -18.38
C VAL A 68 -18.13 10.85 -19.75
N GLU A 69 -17.80 12.13 -19.86
CA GLU A 69 -17.32 12.74 -21.12
C GLU A 69 -16.04 12.06 -21.63
N ARG A 70 -15.25 11.48 -20.72
CA ARG A 70 -14.05 10.71 -21.06
C ARG A 70 -14.32 9.23 -21.35
N GLY A 71 -15.54 8.73 -21.17
CA GLY A 71 -15.92 7.38 -21.55
C GLY A 71 -16.16 6.41 -20.39
N ALA A 72 -16.33 6.90 -19.16
CA ALA A 72 -16.74 6.04 -18.05
C ALA A 72 -18.07 5.33 -18.39
N ARG A 73 -18.09 4.00 -18.21
CA ARG A 73 -19.26 3.14 -18.47
C ARG A 73 -20.06 2.80 -17.23
N ALA A 74 -19.49 3.00 -16.05
CA ALA A 74 -20.15 2.83 -14.78
C ALA A 74 -19.48 3.72 -13.71
N VAL A 75 -20.17 3.91 -12.59
CA VAL A 75 -19.65 4.63 -11.41
C VAL A 75 -19.89 3.79 -10.16
N LEU A 76 -18.90 3.75 -9.26
CA LEU A 76 -19.04 3.29 -7.89
C LEU A 76 -18.94 4.49 -6.96
N THR A 77 -19.91 4.63 -6.05
CA THR A 77 -19.97 5.75 -5.10
C THR A 77 -20.82 5.41 -3.87
N ASP A 78 -20.97 6.36 -2.95
CA ASP A 78 -21.94 6.32 -1.85
C ASP A 78 -23.21 7.12 -2.16
N ILE A 79 -24.10 7.22 -1.17
CA ILE A 79 -25.35 7.97 -1.28
C ILE A 79 -25.06 9.46 -1.54
N ALA A 80 -24.08 10.04 -0.82
CA ALA A 80 -23.73 11.46 -0.96
C ALA A 80 -23.19 11.76 -2.35
N GLY A 81 -22.31 10.91 -2.88
CA GLY A 81 -21.82 11.02 -4.26
C GLY A 81 -22.95 10.91 -5.29
N ARG A 82 -23.88 9.98 -5.09
CA ARG A 82 -25.05 9.83 -5.97
C ARG A 82 -25.94 11.06 -5.99
N GLU A 83 -26.13 11.73 -4.86
CA GLU A 83 -26.94 12.95 -4.77
C GLU A 83 -26.33 14.12 -5.56
N LEU A 84 -25.01 14.18 -5.66
CA LEU A 84 -24.33 15.18 -6.48
C LEU A 84 -24.63 15.06 -7.99
N PHE A 85 -25.09 13.90 -8.45
CA PHE A 85 -25.44 13.64 -9.85
C PHE A 85 -26.89 13.93 -10.20
N SER A 86 -27.80 14.11 -9.22
CA SER A 86 -29.24 13.96 -9.39
C SER A 86 -29.88 14.92 -10.38
N LEU A 87 -29.25 16.03 -10.74
CA LEU A 87 -29.83 17.02 -11.66
C LEU A 87 -29.43 16.84 -13.13
N HIS A 88 -28.34 16.12 -13.44
CA HIS A 88 -27.81 15.95 -14.80
C HIS A 88 -27.14 14.58 -14.99
N ALA A 89 -27.64 13.55 -14.30
CA ALA A 89 -27.02 12.22 -14.34
C ALA A 89 -27.01 11.68 -15.77
N PRO A 90 -25.82 11.33 -16.30
CA PRO A 90 -25.74 10.59 -17.55
C PRO A 90 -26.41 9.23 -17.38
N ALA A 91 -26.88 8.67 -18.49
CA ALA A 91 -27.56 7.36 -18.52
C ALA A 91 -26.57 6.17 -18.32
N ILE A 92 -25.65 6.27 -17.36
CA ILE A 92 -24.72 5.19 -17.02
C ILE A 92 -25.08 4.55 -15.69
N PRO A 93 -24.80 3.25 -15.50
CA PRO A 93 -25.03 2.56 -14.25
C PRO A 93 -24.25 3.19 -13.07
N VAL A 94 -24.95 3.37 -11.94
CA VAL A 94 -24.35 3.89 -10.69
C VAL A 94 -24.50 2.82 -9.63
N LEU A 95 -23.38 2.27 -9.16
CA LEU A 95 -23.30 1.32 -8.05
C LEU A 95 -23.12 2.11 -6.75
N VAL A 96 -24.03 1.92 -5.81
CA VAL A 96 -24.00 2.63 -4.53
C VAL A 96 -23.69 1.66 -3.41
N VAL A 97 -22.64 1.96 -2.64
CA VAL A 97 -22.20 1.21 -1.45
C VAL A 97 -22.10 2.16 -0.24
N PRO A 98 -22.24 1.65 0.99
CA PRO A 98 -22.15 2.50 2.17
C PRO A 98 -20.81 3.21 2.34
N ASN A 99 -19.69 2.52 2.04
CA ASN A 99 -18.34 3.06 2.08
C ASN A 99 -17.57 2.63 0.83
N PRO A 100 -17.51 3.46 -0.22
CA PRO A 100 -16.83 3.10 -1.45
C PRO A 100 -15.31 2.95 -1.28
N ARG A 101 -14.68 3.62 -0.29
CA ARG A 101 -13.25 3.44 -0.02
C ARG A 101 -12.92 2.03 0.47
N SER A 102 -13.74 1.46 1.36
CA SER A 102 -13.50 0.12 1.91
C SER A 102 -13.66 -1.01 0.89
N VAL A 103 -14.27 -0.76 -0.27
CA VAL A 103 -14.40 -1.76 -1.34
C VAL A 103 -13.51 -1.46 -2.55
N ALA A 104 -13.05 -0.22 -2.70
CA ALA A 104 -12.27 0.21 -3.87
C ALA A 104 -10.97 -0.57 -4.04
N GLY A 105 -10.25 -0.83 -2.94
CA GLY A 105 -9.00 -1.58 -2.97
C GLY A 105 -9.22 -3.04 -3.37
N PHE A 106 -10.18 -3.70 -2.76
CA PHE A 106 -10.54 -5.09 -3.10
C PHE A 106 -11.05 -5.20 -4.54
N LEU A 107 -11.90 -4.27 -4.98
CA LEU A 107 -12.39 -4.24 -6.36
C LEU A 107 -11.24 -4.06 -7.35
N SER A 108 -10.34 -3.10 -7.09
CA SER A 108 -9.19 -2.84 -7.96
C SER A 108 -8.25 -4.04 -8.00
N SER A 109 -7.95 -4.66 -6.86
CA SER A 109 -7.12 -5.86 -6.80
C SER A 109 -7.73 -7.04 -7.57
N TRP A 110 -9.03 -7.32 -7.34
CA TRP A 110 -9.74 -8.36 -8.09
C TRP A 110 -9.81 -8.04 -9.60
N PHE A 111 -9.97 -6.78 -9.96
CA PHE A 111 -10.03 -6.35 -11.35
C PHE A 111 -8.70 -6.61 -12.07
N HIS A 112 -7.59 -6.49 -11.36
CA HIS A 112 -6.23 -6.72 -11.80
C HIS A 112 -5.72 -8.17 -11.55
N ASP A 113 -6.63 -9.11 -11.25
CA ASP A 113 -6.32 -10.52 -11.01
C ASP A 113 -5.32 -10.76 -9.85
N LEU A 114 -5.41 -9.97 -8.77
CA LEU A 114 -4.68 -10.08 -7.50
C LEU A 114 -3.14 -9.99 -7.64
N PRO A 115 -2.57 -8.93 -8.21
CA PRO A 115 -1.15 -8.87 -8.58
C PRO A 115 -0.18 -9.03 -7.41
N SER A 116 -0.58 -8.67 -6.17
CA SER A 116 0.28 -8.82 -4.98
C SER A 116 0.59 -10.28 -4.61
N SER A 117 -0.12 -11.27 -5.19
CA SER A 117 0.12 -12.69 -4.93
C SER A 117 1.37 -13.25 -5.61
N ASP A 118 1.90 -12.58 -6.64
CA ASP A 118 2.90 -13.14 -7.55
C ASP A 118 4.35 -12.83 -7.16
N PHE A 119 4.57 -11.95 -6.18
CA PHE A 119 5.91 -11.59 -5.72
C PHE A 119 5.99 -11.45 -4.20
N TYR A 120 7.22 -11.38 -3.68
CA TYR A 120 7.44 -11.09 -2.26
C TYR A 120 7.21 -9.59 -2.01
N LEU A 121 6.04 -9.23 -1.50
CA LEU A 121 5.70 -7.85 -1.16
C LEU A 121 6.01 -7.59 0.31
N ALA A 122 6.91 -6.64 0.60
CA ALA A 122 7.23 -6.17 1.94
C ALA A 122 6.66 -4.77 2.17
N GLY A 123 5.81 -4.60 3.19
CA GLY A 123 5.20 -3.33 3.58
C GLY A 123 5.85 -2.73 4.81
N ILE A 124 6.35 -1.50 4.73
CA ILE A 124 7.03 -0.84 5.86
C ILE A 124 6.19 0.32 6.38
N THR A 125 5.83 0.27 7.67
CA THR A 125 5.12 1.36 8.35
C THR A 125 5.87 1.84 9.60
N GLY A 126 5.50 3.00 10.11
CA GLY A 126 6.08 3.66 11.28
C GLY A 126 5.99 5.18 11.14
N THR A 127 6.45 5.93 12.12
CA THR A 127 6.55 7.39 12.00
C THR A 127 7.76 7.75 11.13
N ASN A 128 8.93 7.30 11.53
CA ASN A 128 10.20 7.56 10.85
C ASN A 128 10.81 6.23 10.33
N GLY A 129 11.73 6.31 9.38
CA GLY A 129 12.49 5.16 8.91
C GLY A 129 11.89 4.41 7.72
N LYS A 130 10.60 4.54 7.40
CA LYS A 130 9.94 3.84 6.28
C LYS A 130 10.73 3.90 4.97
N THR A 131 11.07 5.11 4.54
CA THR A 131 11.81 5.35 3.30
C THR A 131 13.18 4.69 3.33
N THR A 132 13.94 4.89 4.40
CA THR A 132 15.28 4.30 4.54
C THR A 132 15.22 2.78 4.52
N THR A 133 14.35 2.17 5.32
CA THR A 133 14.20 0.71 5.38
C THR A 133 13.73 0.12 4.05
N ALA A 134 12.74 0.74 3.37
CA ALA A 134 12.27 0.27 2.08
C ALA A 134 13.38 0.35 1.00
N HIS A 135 14.18 1.43 1.00
CA HIS A 135 15.31 1.56 0.08
C HIS A 135 16.44 0.59 0.38
N LEU A 136 16.78 0.36 1.67
CA LEU A 136 17.79 -0.62 2.05
C LEU A 136 17.38 -2.02 1.60
N LEU A 137 16.14 -2.41 1.86
CA LEU A 137 15.61 -3.70 1.42
C LEU A 137 15.64 -3.86 -0.10
N HIS A 138 15.21 -2.85 -0.83
CA HIS A 138 15.26 -2.83 -2.30
C HIS A 138 16.71 -2.96 -2.81
N GLN A 139 17.66 -2.23 -2.23
CA GLN A 139 19.08 -2.31 -2.60
C GLN A 139 19.70 -3.68 -2.29
N ILE A 140 19.36 -4.29 -1.15
CA ILE A 140 19.82 -5.64 -0.79
C ILE A 140 19.34 -6.64 -1.83
N TRP A 141 18.08 -6.60 -2.24
CA TRP A 141 17.56 -7.47 -3.29
C TRP A 141 18.27 -7.25 -4.64
N GLN A 142 18.52 -6.00 -5.03
CA GLN A 142 19.27 -5.71 -6.26
C GLN A 142 20.71 -6.25 -6.21
N LEU A 143 21.40 -6.12 -5.08
CA LEU A 143 22.74 -6.66 -4.88
C LEU A 143 22.77 -8.19 -4.93
N ASP A 144 21.67 -8.84 -4.51
CA ASP A 144 21.48 -10.30 -4.62
C ASP A 144 20.89 -10.72 -5.97
N HIS A 145 20.90 -9.83 -6.97
CA HIS A 145 20.39 -10.07 -8.32
C HIS A 145 18.91 -10.49 -8.37
N VAL A 146 18.10 -10.02 -7.43
CA VAL A 146 16.65 -10.17 -7.44
C VAL A 146 16.03 -9.00 -8.20
N ASP A 147 15.20 -9.29 -9.20
CA ASP A 147 14.40 -8.26 -9.89
C ASP A 147 13.42 -7.64 -8.89
N ALA A 148 13.71 -6.43 -8.45
CA ALA A 148 12.98 -5.79 -7.37
C ALA A 148 12.33 -4.46 -7.78
N GLY A 149 11.16 -4.21 -7.19
CA GLY A 149 10.44 -2.94 -7.27
C GLY A 149 10.46 -2.19 -5.94
N LEU A 150 10.20 -0.87 -6.01
CA LEU A 150 10.06 0.01 -4.85
C LEU A 150 8.87 0.94 -5.04
N ILE A 151 8.07 1.13 -3.99
CA ILE A 151 6.97 2.10 -3.96
C ILE A 151 7.12 2.95 -2.70
N GLY A 152 7.33 4.25 -2.84
CA GLY A 152 7.51 5.11 -1.66
C GLY A 152 7.52 6.60 -1.95
N THR A 153 7.93 7.35 -0.95
CA THR A 153 7.92 8.83 -0.93
C THR A 153 8.81 9.42 -2.04
N VAL A 154 9.95 8.81 -2.30
CA VAL A 154 10.92 9.30 -3.29
C VAL A 154 10.46 8.99 -4.73
N GLY A 155 9.68 7.93 -4.90
CA GLY A 155 9.22 7.51 -6.21
C GLY A 155 8.79 6.04 -6.25
N VAL A 156 8.56 5.59 -7.48
CA VAL A 156 8.32 4.18 -7.80
C VAL A 156 9.48 3.72 -8.69
N ALA A 157 10.12 2.61 -8.32
CA ALA A 157 11.11 1.95 -9.17
C ALA A 157 10.57 0.61 -9.66
N ILE A 158 10.71 0.31 -10.95
CA ILE A 158 10.34 -0.96 -11.59
C ILE A 158 11.54 -1.43 -12.39
N GLY A 159 12.36 -2.29 -11.80
CA GLY A 159 13.68 -2.59 -12.34
C GLY A 159 14.56 -1.34 -12.38
N GLU A 160 15.06 -0.96 -13.56
CA GLU A 160 15.91 0.24 -13.75
C GLU A 160 15.09 1.54 -13.98
N ASP A 161 13.79 1.43 -14.23
CA ASP A 161 12.93 2.59 -14.49
C ASP A 161 12.48 3.26 -13.18
N HIS A 162 12.57 4.59 -13.14
CA HIS A 162 12.18 5.40 -12.00
C HIS A 162 11.08 6.40 -12.37
N TYR A 163 10.02 6.46 -11.55
CA TYR A 163 8.87 7.32 -11.75
C TYR A 163 8.63 8.18 -10.51
N PRO A 164 8.35 9.49 -10.65
CA PRO A 164 8.07 10.34 -9.52
C PRO A 164 6.75 9.94 -8.83
N ALA A 165 6.76 9.91 -7.50
CA ALA A 165 5.57 9.69 -6.70
C ALA A 165 4.85 11.02 -6.40
N THR A 166 3.51 10.95 -6.37
CA THR A 166 2.68 12.06 -5.86
C THR A 166 2.31 11.87 -4.39
N ARG A 167 2.45 10.64 -3.89
CA ARG A 167 2.13 10.22 -2.53
C ARG A 167 3.06 9.09 -2.10
N THR A 168 3.36 9.03 -0.81
CA THR A 168 4.12 7.91 -0.22
C THR A 168 3.50 6.55 -0.52
N THR A 169 2.16 6.47 -0.42
CA THR A 169 1.36 5.29 -0.74
C THR A 169 0.26 5.72 -1.70
N PRO A 170 0.20 5.20 -2.92
CA PRO A 170 -0.79 5.55 -3.94
C PRO A 170 -2.25 5.29 -3.51
N GLU A 171 -3.22 5.84 -4.24
CA GLU A 171 -4.62 5.40 -4.16
C GLU A 171 -4.73 3.95 -4.65
N SER A 172 -5.76 3.24 -4.20
CA SER A 172 -5.85 1.78 -4.38
C SER A 172 -5.85 1.32 -5.84
N ASP A 173 -6.57 2.00 -6.71
CA ASP A 173 -6.60 1.73 -8.15
C ASP A 173 -5.23 1.89 -8.80
N VAL A 174 -4.53 2.95 -8.41
CA VAL A 174 -3.19 3.23 -8.88
C VAL A 174 -2.17 2.24 -8.33
N LEU A 175 -2.28 1.85 -7.06
CA LEU A 175 -1.43 0.83 -6.46
C LEU A 175 -1.55 -0.49 -7.21
N GLN A 176 -2.78 -0.94 -7.49
CA GLN A 176 -3.00 -2.19 -8.21
C GLN A 176 -2.49 -2.13 -9.65
N ASN A 177 -2.61 -0.97 -10.32
CA ASN A 177 -2.00 -0.76 -11.63
C ASN A 177 -0.46 -0.90 -11.58
N ILE A 178 0.19 -0.27 -10.60
CA ILE A 178 1.66 -0.36 -10.42
C ILE A 178 2.08 -1.81 -10.18
N LEU A 179 1.39 -2.52 -9.28
CA LEU A 179 1.68 -3.92 -8.96
C LEU A 179 1.48 -4.80 -10.20
N SER A 180 0.47 -4.55 -11.03
CA SER A 180 0.26 -5.30 -12.27
C SER A 180 1.36 -5.06 -13.31
N VAL A 181 1.86 -3.83 -13.42
CA VAL A 181 3.02 -3.53 -14.29
C VAL A 181 4.28 -4.20 -13.75
N MET A 182 4.47 -4.26 -12.43
CA MET A 182 5.58 -4.99 -11.80
C MET A 182 5.47 -6.51 -12.06
N GLN A 183 4.27 -7.07 -11.96
CA GLN A 183 3.99 -8.48 -12.28
C GLN A 183 4.33 -8.80 -13.74
N GLU A 184 3.87 -7.98 -14.69
CA GLU A 184 4.16 -8.13 -16.12
C GLU A 184 5.65 -8.03 -16.44
N ARG A 185 6.39 -7.22 -15.67
CA ARG A 185 7.85 -7.11 -15.77
C ARG A 185 8.59 -8.16 -14.94
N HIS A 186 7.89 -9.16 -14.43
CA HIS A 186 8.46 -10.29 -13.68
C HIS A 186 9.28 -9.88 -12.45
N MET A 187 8.91 -8.78 -11.77
CA MET A 187 9.50 -8.46 -10.48
C MET A 187 9.24 -9.62 -9.50
N ARG A 188 10.25 -9.98 -8.73
CA ARG A 188 10.18 -11.08 -7.76
C ARG A 188 9.98 -10.58 -6.34
N ALA A 189 10.38 -9.34 -6.06
CA ALA A 189 10.24 -8.72 -4.76
C ALA A 189 9.85 -7.23 -4.91
N VAL A 190 9.08 -6.70 -3.97
CA VAL A 190 8.70 -5.29 -3.94
C VAL A 190 8.76 -4.78 -2.51
N ALA A 191 9.50 -3.69 -2.28
CA ALA A 191 9.48 -2.95 -1.02
C ALA A 191 8.51 -1.77 -1.13
N MET A 192 7.62 -1.61 -0.15
CA MET A 192 6.59 -0.58 -0.20
C MET A 192 6.48 0.17 1.12
N GLU A 193 6.47 1.51 1.06
CA GLU A 193 6.11 2.34 2.19
C GLU A 193 4.58 2.36 2.38
N VAL A 194 4.12 2.03 3.59
CA VAL A 194 2.71 2.05 3.96
C VAL A 194 2.46 3.14 5.00
N SER A 195 1.88 4.26 4.59
CA SER A 195 1.57 5.37 5.47
C SER A 195 0.29 5.12 6.28
N SER A 196 0.19 5.73 7.47
CA SER A 196 -1.03 5.65 8.30
C SER A 196 -2.26 6.25 7.62
N HIS A 197 -2.07 7.29 6.80
CA HIS A 197 -3.15 7.86 5.98
C HIS A 197 -3.66 6.83 4.96
N ALA A 198 -2.76 6.06 4.35
CA ALA A 198 -3.15 5.05 3.38
C ALA A 198 -3.98 3.94 4.02
N LEU A 199 -3.59 3.50 5.22
CA LEU A 199 -4.36 2.52 6.01
C LEU A 199 -5.73 3.07 6.39
N ALA A 200 -5.78 4.28 6.97
CA ALA A 200 -7.05 4.92 7.37
C ALA A 200 -7.98 5.25 6.18
N LEU A 201 -7.43 5.41 4.98
CA LEU A 201 -8.17 5.71 3.75
C LEU A 201 -8.35 4.48 2.84
N HIS A 202 -8.10 3.27 3.35
CA HIS A 202 -8.31 2.00 2.63
C HIS A 202 -7.54 1.87 1.31
N ARG A 203 -6.36 2.50 1.19
CA ARG A 203 -5.59 2.48 -0.07
C ARG A 203 -4.87 1.18 -0.34
N VAL A 204 -4.59 0.41 0.71
CA VAL A 204 -3.90 -0.88 0.61
C VAL A 204 -4.82 -2.08 0.76
N ASP A 205 -6.13 -1.85 0.94
CA ASP A 205 -7.11 -2.93 0.99
C ASP A 205 -7.04 -3.75 -0.32
N GLY A 206 -7.16 -5.05 -0.20
CA GLY A 206 -6.98 -5.98 -1.32
C GLY A 206 -5.53 -6.23 -1.72
N THR A 207 -4.55 -5.63 -1.02
CA THR A 207 -3.12 -5.93 -1.18
C THR A 207 -2.68 -6.85 -0.06
N HIS A 208 -2.00 -7.95 -0.38
CA HIS A 208 -1.48 -8.89 0.61
C HIS A 208 0.05 -8.85 0.64
N PHE A 209 0.62 -8.73 1.84
CA PHE A 209 2.05 -8.62 2.08
C PHE A 209 2.61 -9.94 2.60
N ARG A 210 3.74 -10.41 2.05
CA ARG A 210 4.48 -11.54 2.62
C ARG A 210 5.13 -11.18 3.95
N ALA A 211 5.54 -9.92 4.09
CA ALA A 211 6.09 -9.40 5.32
C ALA A 211 5.70 -7.95 5.54
N VAL A 212 5.51 -7.56 6.80
CA VAL A 212 5.29 -6.16 7.18
C VAL A 212 6.25 -5.76 8.30
N GLY A 213 6.80 -4.55 8.19
CA GLY A 213 7.75 -3.99 9.15
C GLY A 213 7.14 -2.81 9.92
N PHE A 214 7.34 -2.78 11.25
CA PHE A 214 7.06 -1.64 12.10
C PHE A 214 8.37 -1.06 12.60
N THR A 215 8.67 0.19 12.22
CA THR A 215 9.92 0.84 12.60
C THR A 215 9.83 1.54 13.96
N ASN A 216 8.83 2.39 14.17
CA ASN A 216 8.61 3.15 15.42
C ASN A 216 7.29 3.93 15.37
N LEU A 217 6.86 4.46 16.53
CA LEU A 217 5.77 5.43 16.61
C LEU A 217 6.11 6.58 17.54
N SER A 218 6.16 7.79 17.00
CA SER A 218 6.28 9.03 17.73
C SER A 218 5.20 10.02 17.30
N GLN A 219 5.08 11.15 17.97
CA GLN A 219 4.03 12.13 17.67
C GLN A 219 4.21 12.69 16.26
N ASP A 220 3.20 12.46 15.41
CA ASP A 220 3.08 12.98 14.06
C ASP A 220 1.63 12.87 13.58
N HIS A 221 1.24 13.62 12.53
CA HIS A 221 -0.06 13.50 11.85
C HIS A 221 -1.30 13.58 12.77
N LEU A 222 -1.22 14.28 13.94
CA LEU A 222 -2.36 14.44 14.84
C LEU A 222 -3.43 15.40 14.30
N ASP A 223 -3.10 16.21 13.32
CA ASP A 223 -4.05 16.99 12.51
C ASP A 223 -5.09 16.07 11.85
N PHE A 224 -4.65 14.90 11.36
CA PHE A 224 -5.48 13.88 10.73
C PHE A 224 -6.05 12.87 11.74
N HIS A 225 -5.18 12.20 12.50
CA HIS A 225 -5.57 11.10 13.40
C HIS A 225 -6.22 11.55 14.72
N LYS A 226 -6.06 12.83 15.11
CA LYS A 226 -6.59 13.47 16.33
C LYS A 226 -5.89 13.01 17.61
N THR A 227 -5.59 11.73 17.78
CA THR A 227 -4.94 11.16 18.97
C THR A 227 -3.83 10.20 18.59
N MET A 228 -2.86 9.99 19.48
CA MET A 228 -1.83 8.97 19.32
C MET A 228 -2.43 7.56 19.26
N GLU A 229 -3.52 7.31 19.98
CA GLU A 229 -4.20 6.02 19.94
C GLU A 229 -4.80 5.74 18.54
N ASN A 230 -5.51 6.68 17.95
CA ASN A 230 -6.03 6.53 16.59
C ASN A 230 -4.89 6.35 15.56
N TYR A 231 -3.77 7.06 15.76
CA TYR A 231 -2.60 6.93 14.89
C TYR A 231 -1.96 5.54 15.00
N TYR A 232 -1.84 5.02 16.23
CA TYR A 232 -1.40 3.65 16.47
C TYR A 232 -2.36 2.62 15.84
N GLN A 233 -3.66 2.74 16.12
CA GLN A 233 -4.66 1.81 15.58
C GLN A 233 -4.67 1.79 14.04
N ALA A 234 -4.50 2.94 13.40
CA ALA A 234 -4.39 2.98 11.95
C ALA A 234 -3.19 2.17 11.42
N LYS A 235 -2.02 2.25 12.08
CA LYS A 235 -0.85 1.43 11.67
C LYS A 235 -1.00 -0.04 12.01
N ARG A 236 -1.63 -0.35 13.14
CA ARG A 236 -1.87 -1.72 13.60
C ARG A 236 -2.70 -2.53 12.60
N GLU A 237 -3.59 -1.88 11.83
CA GLU A 237 -4.38 -2.55 10.79
C GLU A 237 -3.51 -3.37 9.82
N LEU A 238 -2.31 -2.91 9.48
CA LEU A 238 -1.39 -3.61 8.56
C LEU A 238 -0.95 -4.98 9.09
N PHE A 239 -1.00 -5.20 10.41
CA PHE A 239 -0.50 -6.40 11.09
C PHE A 239 -1.58 -7.45 11.35
N LYS A 240 -2.67 -7.40 10.60
CA LYS A 240 -3.72 -8.42 10.61
C LYS A 240 -3.45 -9.51 9.56
N ALA A 241 -3.93 -10.73 9.81
CA ALA A 241 -3.81 -11.85 8.87
C ALA A 241 -4.46 -11.59 7.48
N GLU A 242 -5.38 -10.64 7.40
CA GLU A 242 -5.98 -10.19 6.15
C GLU A 242 -4.97 -9.47 5.25
N PHE A 243 -3.96 -8.82 5.86
CA PHE A 243 -2.96 -8.02 5.16
C PHE A 243 -1.61 -8.72 5.04
N ALA A 244 -1.19 -9.53 6.03
CA ALA A 244 0.19 -10.01 6.06
C ALA A 244 0.36 -11.42 6.61
N ASP A 245 1.39 -12.12 6.10
CA ASP A 245 1.77 -13.45 6.57
C ASP A 245 2.72 -13.38 7.80
N HIS A 246 3.61 -12.38 7.86
CA HIS A 246 4.63 -12.26 8.91
C HIS A 246 4.91 -10.80 9.28
N ALA A 247 5.16 -10.53 10.56
CA ALA A 247 5.50 -9.21 11.08
C ALA A 247 6.96 -9.13 11.56
N PHE A 248 7.65 -8.04 11.21
CA PHE A 248 8.92 -7.63 11.79
C PHE A 248 8.69 -6.37 12.62
N ILE A 249 8.89 -6.43 13.92
CA ILE A 249 8.51 -5.35 14.84
C ILE A 249 9.72 -4.88 15.63
N ASN A 250 10.13 -3.62 15.45
CA ASN A 250 11.07 -2.97 16.34
C ASN A 250 10.37 -2.73 17.70
N VAL A 251 10.93 -3.33 18.76
CA VAL A 251 10.36 -3.30 20.10
C VAL A 251 11.09 -2.34 21.05
N ASP A 252 11.93 -1.45 20.53
CA ASP A 252 12.68 -0.48 21.34
C ASP A 252 11.80 0.70 21.83
N ASP A 253 10.63 0.91 21.24
CA ASP A 253 9.66 1.87 21.75
C ASP A 253 8.40 1.19 22.36
N ALA A 254 7.65 1.93 23.19
CA ALA A 254 6.48 1.40 23.89
C ALA A 254 5.36 0.92 22.93
N TYR A 255 5.22 1.53 21.77
CA TYR A 255 4.20 1.14 20.80
C TYR A 255 4.60 -0.11 20.02
N GLY A 256 5.89 -0.27 19.70
CA GLY A 256 6.40 -1.51 19.13
C GLY A 256 6.27 -2.69 20.08
N ALA A 257 6.61 -2.50 21.35
CA ALA A 257 6.40 -3.52 22.38
C ALA A 257 4.92 -3.90 22.52
N ARG A 258 4.02 -2.89 22.57
CA ARG A 258 2.57 -3.09 22.61
C ARG A 258 2.06 -3.82 21.36
N LEU A 259 2.54 -3.44 20.17
CA LEU A 259 2.14 -4.08 18.92
C LEU A 259 2.51 -5.57 18.91
N ASN A 260 3.71 -5.91 19.36
CA ASN A 260 4.15 -7.30 19.48
C ASN A 260 3.23 -8.13 20.38
N ASP A 261 2.72 -7.55 21.47
CA ASP A 261 1.80 -8.22 22.39
C ASP A 261 0.37 -8.38 21.81
N GLU A 262 -0.05 -7.51 20.89
CA GLU A 262 -1.40 -7.47 20.33
C GLU A 262 -1.54 -8.20 18.99
N VAL A 263 -0.45 -8.43 18.26
CA VAL A 263 -0.47 -9.04 16.92
C VAL A 263 -0.63 -10.55 17.01
N SER A 264 -1.44 -11.14 16.12
CA SER A 264 -1.74 -12.57 16.08
C SER A 264 -1.04 -13.34 14.95
N ILE A 265 -0.43 -12.63 13.99
CA ILE A 265 0.37 -13.27 12.93
C ILE A 265 1.77 -13.61 13.42
N PRO A 266 2.49 -14.55 12.79
CA PRO A 266 3.88 -14.84 13.09
C PRO A 266 4.74 -13.58 13.16
N THR A 267 5.55 -13.44 14.21
CA THR A 267 6.28 -12.19 14.48
C THR A 267 7.73 -12.44 14.82
N SER A 268 8.62 -11.68 14.19
CA SER A 268 10.03 -11.54 14.55
C SER A 268 10.28 -10.17 15.17
N THR A 269 10.80 -10.13 16.39
CA THR A 269 11.13 -8.87 17.07
C THR A 269 12.53 -8.39 16.69
N LEU A 270 12.67 -7.09 16.51
CA LEU A 270 13.93 -6.40 16.21
C LEU A 270 14.27 -5.46 17.37
N SER A 271 15.53 -5.39 17.80
CA SER A 271 15.96 -4.46 18.81
C SER A 271 17.43 -4.09 18.69
N ARG A 272 17.74 -2.81 18.72
CA ARG A 272 19.10 -2.31 18.85
C ARG A 272 19.60 -2.39 20.29
N THR A 273 18.71 -2.34 21.26
CA THR A 273 19.05 -2.20 22.68
C THR A 273 18.94 -3.49 23.48
N SER A 274 18.11 -4.45 23.05
CA SER A 274 17.81 -5.68 23.79
C SER A 274 18.25 -6.94 23.06
N LYS A 275 19.17 -7.70 23.65
CA LYS A 275 19.60 -9.03 23.16
C LYS A 275 18.55 -10.14 23.32
N LYS A 276 17.35 -9.81 23.84
CA LYS A 276 16.22 -10.75 23.94
C LYS A 276 15.38 -10.78 22.67
N ALA A 277 15.52 -9.79 21.79
CA ALA A 277 14.83 -9.77 20.52
C ALA A 277 15.35 -10.87 19.59
N HIS A 278 14.49 -11.33 18.67
CA HIS A 278 14.85 -12.36 17.69
C HIS A 278 16.01 -11.91 16.80
N TRP A 279 16.04 -10.62 16.43
CA TRP A 279 17.12 -9.97 15.71
C TRP A 279 17.66 -8.81 16.54
N HIS A 280 18.96 -8.78 16.80
CA HIS A 280 19.59 -7.75 17.61
C HIS A 280 21.08 -7.59 17.29
N TYR A 281 21.64 -6.45 17.67
CA TYR A 281 23.08 -6.25 17.58
C TYR A 281 23.84 -6.97 18.71
N GLU A 282 24.79 -7.82 18.33
CA GLU A 282 25.79 -8.33 19.26
C GLU A 282 26.81 -7.27 19.58
N SER A 283 27.25 -6.50 18.56
CA SER A 283 28.15 -5.37 18.72
C SER A 283 27.89 -4.31 17.66
N ILE A 284 28.12 -3.05 18.05
CA ILE A 284 28.14 -1.87 17.21
C ILE A 284 29.42 -1.12 17.51
N THR A 285 30.29 -0.95 16.52
CA THR A 285 31.56 -0.24 16.66
C THR A 285 31.57 0.96 15.72
N PRO A 286 31.59 2.20 16.26
CA PRO A 286 31.71 3.40 15.42
C PRO A 286 32.99 3.38 14.58
N GLN A 287 32.88 3.83 13.34
CA GLN A 287 33.97 4.02 12.40
C GLN A 287 34.09 5.49 11.98
N SER A 288 35.10 5.83 11.21
CA SER A 288 35.25 7.20 10.64
C SER A 288 34.05 7.61 9.81
N HIS A 289 33.39 6.63 9.16
CA HIS A 289 32.16 6.80 8.40
C HIS A 289 31.25 5.62 8.69
N GLY A 290 30.19 5.82 9.49
CA GLY A 290 29.20 4.79 9.82
C GLY A 290 29.62 3.85 10.95
N TYR A 291 29.30 2.57 10.83
CA TYR A 291 29.46 1.56 11.89
C TYR A 291 29.89 0.22 11.32
N ALA A 292 30.76 -0.50 12.04
CA ALA A 292 30.88 -1.95 11.91
C ALA A 292 29.88 -2.62 12.85
N VAL A 293 29.19 -3.64 12.39
CA VAL A 293 28.08 -4.27 13.10
C VAL A 293 28.19 -5.79 13.05
N ASN A 294 27.81 -6.43 14.15
CA ASN A 294 27.52 -7.85 14.21
C ASN A 294 26.08 -8.01 14.67
N ILE A 295 25.25 -8.61 13.81
CA ILE A 295 23.82 -8.83 14.06
C ILE A 295 23.61 -10.32 14.28
N ARG A 296 22.90 -10.67 15.35
CA ARG A 296 22.41 -12.02 15.60
C ARG A 296 20.94 -12.08 15.22
N GLY A 297 20.58 -13.10 14.45
CA GLY A 297 19.22 -13.39 14.01
C GLY A 297 18.70 -14.73 14.52
N GLU A 298 17.46 -15.02 14.15
CA GLU A 298 16.80 -16.28 14.45
C GLU A 298 17.57 -17.48 13.92
N GLY A 299 17.43 -18.64 14.59
CA GLY A 299 18.14 -19.85 14.19
C GLY A 299 19.66 -19.80 14.36
N GLY A 300 20.19 -18.78 15.06
CA GLY A 300 21.62 -18.60 15.29
C GLY A 300 22.36 -17.93 14.13
N VAL A 301 21.65 -17.32 13.19
CA VAL A 301 22.24 -16.53 12.10
C VAL A 301 23.12 -15.43 12.68
N LEU A 302 24.30 -15.26 12.12
CA LEU A 302 25.22 -14.16 12.45
C LEU A 302 25.57 -13.42 11.15
N ILE A 303 25.31 -12.11 11.15
CA ILE A 303 25.65 -11.21 10.04
C ILE A 303 26.75 -10.27 10.54
N GLU A 304 27.90 -10.27 9.87
CA GLU A 304 28.99 -9.33 10.09
C GLU A 304 29.09 -8.38 8.90
N GLY A 305 29.16 -7.08 9.17
CA GLY A 305 29.21 -6.10 8.12
C GLY A 305 29.54 -4.71 8.59
N ALA A 306 29.51 -3.76 7.63
CA ALA A 306 29.67 -2.35 7.91
C ALA A 306 28.63 -1.54 7.13
N THR A 307 28.24 -0.42 7.69
CA THR A 307 27.36 0.56 7.04
C THR A 307 27.99 1.94 7.04
N HIS A 308 27.80 2.69 5.96
CA HIS A 308 28.18 4.11 5.88
C HIS A 308 27.08 5.05 6.39
N LEU A 309 25.92 4.51 6.76
CA LEU A 309 24.84 5.30 7.33
C LEU A 309 25.22 5.80 8.72
N ASN A 310 25.06 7.10 8.96
CA ASN A 310 25.34 7.73 10.24
C ASN A 310 24.05 7.89 11.07
N GLY A 311 24.19 7.90 12.40
CA GLY A 311 23.10 8.09 13.34
C GLY A 311 22.45 6.75 13.76
N GLU A 312 22.13 6.66 15.05
CA GLU A 312 21.57 5.47 15.67
C GLU A 312 20.23 5.01 15.06
N HIS A 313 19.41 5.98 14.62
CA HIS A 313 18.14 5.68 13.93
C HIS A 313 18.35 4.90 12.61
N ASN A 314 19.50 5.03 11.96
CA ASN A 314 19.80 4.23 10.78
C ASN A 314 20.24 2.81 11.11
N LEU A 315 20.76 2.58 12.31
CA LEU A 315 20.96 1.22 12.81
C LEU A 315 19.63 0.52 13.07
N ASP A 316 18.63 1.24 13.59
CA ASP A 316 17.26 0.70 13.75
C ASP A 316 16.62 0.36 12.39
N ASN A 317 16.90 1.14 11.34
CA ASN A 317 16.41 0.89 9.99
C ASN A 317 17.15 -0.23 9.25
N LEU A 318 18.38 -0.52 9.62
CA LEU A 318 19.22 -1.57 9.03
C LEU A 318 18.92 -2.96 9.62
N LEU A 319 18.46 -3.01 10.86
CA LEU A 319 18.12 -4.24 11.57
C LEU A 319 16.85 -4.87 11.04
#